data_aa9bf69d88005d03ab9d3036cd47b22f
#
_entry.id   aa9bf69d88005d03ab9d3036cd47b22f
#
_cell.length_a   1.000
_cell.length_b   1.000
_cell.length_c   1.000
_cell.angle_alpha   90.00
_cell.angle_beta   90.00
_cell.angle_gamma   90.00
#
_symmetry.space_group_name_H-M   'P 1'
#
loop_
_entity.id
_entity.type
_entity.pdbx_description
1 polymer ?
#
loop_
_entity_poly.entity_id
_entity_poly.type
_entity_poly.pdbx_seq_one_letter_code
_entity_poly.pdbx_strand_id
1 'polypeptide(L)'
;MHRGLGRAVHRHKAVSREGLTERLFTWLFTGLVYPQIWEDPEVDMAAMALTPESRVVAVASGGCNVMSYLAAGPARVTALDLNAAHVALVKLKLVGAARLPSHEHFFRFFGRADARENLGLYARLLRPALDEATRTYWDRRTLSGRRRISLFARGFYRHGLLGHFIGVAHLLARLYGISFRALLDAPTVEEQRRFFDEKLAPLFERKFIRWLTGKPSSLYGLGIPPAQYETLAGGREMRLVLRERLERLVCGFPLKENYFAWQAFARGYAPGADGPLPPYLKRESFAALQAHAGRAEVLNASFTDYLRCQTEASADAYVLLDAQDWMTDAQLNDLWTEITRTARRGARVIFRTAAEPSLLPGRVGDEILARWDYRVEASRAFTLQDRSSIYGGFHLYVLKE
;
A
#
# COMPACT_ATOMS: atom_id res chain seq x y z
N MET A 1 19.28 11.39 6.10
CA MET A 1 18.25 10.47 5.56
C MET A 1 16.90 10.52 6.30
N HIS A 2 16.80 10.91 7.57
CA HIS A 2 15.54 10.95 8.35
C HIS A 2 14.78 12.30 8.32
N ARG A 3 15.30 13.33 7.65
CA ARG A 3 14.73 14.69 7.69
C ARG A 3 13.41 14.85 6.90
N GLY A 4 13.20 14.08 5.84
CA GLY A 4 12.01 14.19 4.99
C GLY A 4 10.74 13.67 5.68
N LEU A 5 10.78 12.45 6.21
CA LEU A 5 9.65 11.83 6.91
C LEU A 5 9.28 12.62 8.18
N GLY A 6 10.27 13.10 8.93
CA GLY A 6 10.03 13.96 10.11
C GLY A 6 9.30 15.25 9.77
N ARG A 7 9.64 15.91 8.63
CA ARG A 7 8.93 17.12 8.18
C ARG A 7 7.49 16.85 7.76
N ALA A 8 7.18 15.65 7.27
CA ALA A 8 5.83 15.29 6.86
C ALA A 8 4.90 14.99 8.05
N VAL A 9 5.43 14.51 9.17
CA VAL A 9 4.63 13.99 10.30
C VAL A 9 4.64 14.91 11.53
N HIS A 10 5.74 15.63 11.79
CA HIS A 10 5.89 16.40 13.03
C HIS A 10 5.13 17.73 12.97
N ARG A 11 4.02 17.83 13.67
CA ARG A 11 3.18 19.04 13.81
C ARG A 11 3.32 19.71 15.19
N HIS A 12 3.79 18.97 16.22
CA HIS A 12 3.80 19.42 17.61
C HIS A 12 5.22 19.54 18.19
N LYS A 13 5.36 20.33 19.30
CA LYS A 13 6.65 20.49 20.00
C LYS A 13 7.17 19.13 20.48
N ALA A 14 8.48 18.94 20.38
CA ALA A 14 9.17 17.67 20.67
C ALA A 14 8.90 17.06 22.04
N VAL A 15 8.53 17.88 23.01
CA VAL A 15 8.34 17.49 24.45
C VAL A 15 6.85 17.35 24.81
N SER A 16 5.93 17.70 23.88
CA SER A 16 4.50 17.46 24.11
C SER A 16 4.17 15.96 23.95
N ARG A 17 3.05 15.54 24.56
CA ARG A 17 2.57 14.15 24.49
C ARG A 17 2.29 13.74 23.03
N GLU A 18 1.74 14.68 22.25
CA GLU A 18 1.50 14.55 20.80
C GLU A 18 2.82 14.45 20.02
N GLY A 19 3.80 15.32 20.31
CA GLY A 19 5.11 15.29 19.68
C GLY A 19 5.91 14.02 19.97
N LEU A 20 5.74 13.40 21.16
CA LEU A 20 6.33 12.09 21.48
C LEU A 20 5.69 10.96 20.67
N THR A 21 4.36 10.98 20.51
CA THR A 21 3.64 9.97 19.69
C THR A 21 3.96 10.10 18.21
N GLU A 22 4.10 11.33 17.67
CA GLU A 22 4.55 11.59 16.30
C GLU A 22 5.98 11.06 16.06
N ARG A 23 6.89 11.22 17.02
CA ARG A 23 8.26 10.69 16.91
C ARG A 23 8.32 9.18 16.99
N LEU A 24 7.52 8.56 17.87
CA LEU A 24 7.39 7.10 17.94
C LEU A 24 6.86 6.58 16.61
N PHE A 25 5.83 7.21 16.07
CA PHE A 25 5.28 6.87 14.76
C PHE A 25 6.35 7.00 13.67
N THR A 26 7.05 8.14 13.57
CA THR A 26 8.13 8.35 12.60
C THR A 26 9.24 7.29 12.74
N TRP A 27 9.61 6.94 13.96
CA TRP A 27 10.63 5.90 14.20
C TRP A 27 10.15 4.52 13.72
N LEU A 28 8.90 4.14 13.98
CA LEU A 28 8.30 2.91 13.47
C LEU A 28 8.30 2.88 11.92
N PHE A 29 8.10 4.04 11.29
CA PHE A 29 8.05 4.20 9.84
C PHE A 29 9.42 4.31 9.16
N THR A 30 10.54 4.28 9.89
CA THR A 30 11.89 4.23 9.28
C THR A 30 12.30 2.84 8.78
N GLY A 31 11.60 1.79 9.23
CA GLY A 31 11.81 0.42 8.80
C GLY A 31 10.93 0.00 7.62
N LEU A 32 10.87 -1.30 7.37
CA LEU A 32 9.88 -1.87 6.47
C LEU A 32 8.49 -1.77 7.12
N VAL A 33 7.63 -0.93 6.58
CA VAL A 33 6.25 -0.77 7.06
C VAL A 33 5.34 -1.75 6.34
N TYR A 34 5.27 -1.60 5.03
CA TYR A 34 4.37 -2.36 4.17
C TYR A 34 5.15 -3.35 3.28
N PRO A 35 5.09 -4.66 3.56
CA PRO A 35 5.60 -5.66 2.62
C PRO A 35 4.75 -5.74 1.33
N GLN A 36 3.51 -5.25 1.40
CA GLN A 36 2.52 -5.16 0.32
C GLN A 36 1.71 -3.87 0.48
N ILE A 37 1.30 -3.27 -0.65
CA ILE A 37 0.32 -2.17 -0.70
C ILE A 37 -1.08 -2.75 -0.47
N TRP A 38 -1.90 -2.01 0.28
CA TRP A 38 -3.30 -2.37 0.53
C TRP A 38 -4.26 -1.48 -0.27
N GLU A 39 -3.98 -1.37 -1.55
CA GLU A 39 -4.78 -0.68 -2.55
C GLU A 39 -4.88 -1.55 -3.79
N ASP A 40 -6.07 -1.67 -4.37
CA ASP A 40 -6.32 -2.58 -5.47
C ASP A 40 -5.74 -2.04 -6.79
N PRO A 41 -4.66 -2.64 -7.34
CA PRO A 41 -4.04 -2.17 -8.57
C PRO A 41 -4.92 -2.36 -9.81
N GLU A 42 -5.91 -3.25 -9.79
CA GLU A 42 -6.83 -3.42 -10.92
C GLU A 42 -7.77 -2.22 -11.00
N VAL A 43 -8.23 -1.72 -9.84
CA VAL A 43 -9.01 -0.48 -9.73
C VAL A 43 -8.15 0.73 -10.15
N ASP A 44 -6.90 0.79 -9.70
CA ASP A 44 -5.98 1.86 -10.08
C ASP A 44 -5.78 1.92 -11.60
N MET A 45 -5.48 0.78 -12.23
CA MET A 45 -5.24 0.71 -13.68
C MET A 45 -6.49 1.07 -14.48
N ALA A 46 -7.67 0.64 -14.05
CA ALA A 46 -8.95 1.02 -14.65
C ALA A 46 -9.20 2.53 -14.55
N ALA A 47 -8.95 3.11 -13.36
CA ALA A 47 -9.12 4.55 -13.14
C ALA A 47 -8.11 5.39 -13.93
N MET A 48 -6.86 4.95 -14.04
CA MET A 48 -5.82 5.63 -14.81
C MET A 48 -6.02 5.51 -16.33
N ALA A 49 -6.74 4.49 -16.81
CA ALA A 49 -6.91 4.18 -18.24
C ALA A 49 -5.55 4.16 -18.97
N LEU A 50 -4.60 3.38 -18.47
CA LEU A 50 -3.22 3.32 -18.98
C LEU A 50 -3.17 2.91 -20.46
N THR A 51 -2.29 3.57 -21.21
CA THR A 51 -1.91 3.23 -22.57
C THR A 51 -0.41 2.94 -22.65
N PRO A 52 0.10 2.35 -23.75
CA PRO A 52 1.53 2.14 -23.94
C PRO A 52 2.38 3.41 -23.91
N GLU A 53 1.78 4.58 -24.15
CA GLU A 53 2.44 5.89 -24.12
C GLU A 53 2.40 6.55 -22.74
N SER A 54 1.61 6.02 -21.82
CA SER A 54 1.39 6.62 -20.50
C SER A 54 2.67 6.71 -19.67
N ARG A 55 2.89 7.86 -19.06
CA ARG A 55 3.95 8.13 -18.10
C ARG A 55 3.31 8.31 -16.72
N VAL A 56 3.59 7.38 -15.82
CA VAL A 56 3.00 7.31 -14.49
C VAL A 56 4.00 7.79 -13.45
N VAL A 57 3.55 8.65 -12.53
CA VAL A 57 4.29 9.00 -11.32
C VAL A 57 3.50 8.46 -10.13
N ALA A 58 4.12 7.63 -9.30
CA ALA A 58 3.42 6.92 -8.24
C ALA A 58 4.19 6.92 -6.91
N VAL A 59 3.49 6.93 -5.79
CA VAL A 59 4.08 6.60 -4.49
C VAL A 59 4.46 5.12 -4.49
N ALA A 60 5.69 4.81 -4.12
CA ALA A 60 6.25 3.47 -4.26
C ALA A 60 5.73 2.47 -3.24
N SER A 61 5.67 2.84 -1.96
CA SER A 61 5.26 1.97 -0.84
C SER A 61 5.83 0.54 -0.96
N GLY A 62 5.05 -0.51 -0.77
CA GLY A 62 5.46 -1.91 -0.95
C GLY A 62 5.78 -2.33 -2.39
N GLY A 63 5.49 -1.49 -3.38
CA GLY A 63 5.83 -1.66 -4.80
C GLY A 63 4.99 -2.66 -5.60
N CYS A 64 4.01 -3.33 -5.00
CA CYS A 64 3.18 -4.31 -5.72
C CYS A 64 2.37 -3.65 -6.83
N ASN A 65 1.83 -2.45 -6.57
CA ASN A 65 1.04 -1.72 -7.55
C ASN A 65 1.93 -1.20 -8.68
N VAL A 66 3.12 -0.66 -8.36
CA VAL A 66 4.14 -0.27 -9.36
C VAL A 66 4.46 -1.42 -10.30
N MET A 67 4.67 -2.63 -9.75
CA MET A 67 4.93 -3.83 -10.55
C MET A 67 3.72 -4.23 -11.40
N SER A 68 2.50 -4.05 -10.89
CA SER A 68 1.26 -4.32 -11.63
C SER A 68 1.06 -3.33 -12.77
N TYR A 69 1.36 -2.04 -12.55
CA TYR A 69 1.32 -1.03 -13.62
C TYR A 69 2.32 -1.35 -14.72
N LEU A 70 3.54 -1.76 -14.38
CA LEU A 70 4.55 -2.17 -15.37
C LEU A 70 4.10 -3.38 -16.19
N ALA A 71 3.39 -4.33 -15.58
CA ALA A 71 2.82 -5.46 -16.33
C ALA A 71 1.79 -5.00 -17.38
N ALA A 72 1.06 -3.91 -17.13
CA ALA A 72 0.14 -3.30 -18.11
C ALA A 72 0.85 -2.57 -19.26
N GLY A 73 2.15 -2.32 -19.17
CA GLY A 73 2.99 -1.88 -20.28
C GLY A 73 3.05 -0.38 -20.59
N PRO A 74 2.94 0.54 -19.62
CA PRO A 74 3.09 1.98 -19.87
C PRO A 74 4.51 2.32 -20.38
N ALA A 75 4.68 3.49 -20.96
CA ALA A 75 5.97 3.97 -21.43
C ALA A 75 6.99 4.11 -20.28
N ARG A 76 6.54 4.60 -19.13
CA ARG A 76 7.40 4.81 -17.95
C ARG A 76 6.59 4.78 -16.66
N VAL A 77 7.18 4.26 -15.60
CA VAL A 77 6.69 4.38 -14.23
C VAL A 77 7.80 4.96 -13.36
N THR A 78 7.57 6.13 -12.77
CA THR A 78 8.47 6.69 -11.75
C THR A 78 7.85 6.50 -10.39
N ALA A 79 8.52 5.73 -9.54
CA ALA A 79 8.07 5.38 -8.20
C ALA A 79 8.88 6.14 -7.15
N LEU A 80 8.21 6.87 -6.27
CA LEU A 80 8.80 7.78 -5.29
C LEU A 80 8.44 7.35 -3.88
N ASP A 81 9.39 7.37 -2.97
CA ASP A 81 9.13 7.15 -1.55
C ASP A 81 10.16 7.86 -0.67
N LEU A 82 9.70 8.42 0.44
CA LEU A 82 10.58 8.98 1.48
C LEU A 82 11.24 7.89 2.33
N ASN A 83 10.67 6.69 2.34
CA ASN A 83 11.19 5.55 3.08
C ASN A 83 12.15 4.72 2.23
N ALA A 84 13.44 4.79 2.55
CA ALA A 84 14.49 4.03 1.86
C ALA A 84 14.31 2.50 1.91
N ALA A 85 13.57 1.97 2.90
CA ALA A 85 13.26 0.55 2.98
C ALA A 85 12.27 0.13 1.88
N HIS A 86 11.27 0.97 1.59
CA HIS A 86 10.34 0.76 0.49
C HIS A 86 11.05 0.88 -0.86
N VAL A 87 11.88 1.91 -1.04
CA VAL A 87 12.72 2.05 -2.25
C VAL A 87 13.56 0.79 -2.49
N ALA A 88 14.21 0.27 -1.44
CA ALA A 88 15.00 -0.96 -1.55
C ALA A 88 14.15 -2.20 -1.87
N LEU A 89 12.90 -2.25 -1.40
CA LEU A 89 11.97 -3.34 -1.73
C LEU A 89 11.55 -3.29 -3.19
N VAL A 90 11.15 -2.10 -3.70
CA VAL A 90 10.73 -1.95 -5.10
C VAL A 90 11.88 -2.26 -6.06
N LYS A 91 13.08 -1.75 -5.78
CA LYS A 91 14.28 -2.07 -6.57
C LYS A 91 14.60 -3.57 -6.56
N LEU A 92 14.44 -4.25 -5.43
CA LEU A 92 14.60 -5.71 -5.37
C LEU A 92 13.56 -6.44 -6.24
N LYS A 93 12.29 -5.99 -6.23
CA LYS A 93 11.23 -6.55 -7.09
C LYS A 93 11.54 -6.34 -8.57
N LEU A 94 11.98 -5.15 -8.98
CA LEU A 94 12.37 -4.84 -10.36
C LEU A 94 13.54 -5.71 -10.83
N VAL A 95 14.60 -5.80 -10.03
CA VAL A 95 15.73 -6.69 -10.33
C VAL A 95 15.28 -8.14 -10.38
N GLY A 96 14.34 -8.54 -9.50
CA GLY A 96 13.74 -9.86 -9.52
C GLY A 96 12.99 -10.16 -10.81
N ALA A 97 12.19 -9.22 -11.31
CA ALA A 97 11.50 -9.36 -12.60
C ALA A 97 12.49 -9.50 -13.76
N ALA A 98 13.55 -8.70 -13.77
CA ALA A 98 14.54 -8.69 -14.85
C ALA A 98 15.50 -9.91 -14.84
N ARG A 99 15.77 -10.51 -13.67
CA ARG A 99 16.87 -11.48 -13.50
C ARG A 99 16.44 -12.88 -13.11
N LEU A 100 15.24 -13.07 -12.56
CA LEU A 100 14.78 -14.41 -12.25
C LEU A 100 14.38 -15.15 -13.53
N PRO A 101 14.78 -16.44 -13.68
CA PRO A 101 14.73 -17.12 -14.97
C PRO A 101 13.32 -17.54 -15.40
N SER A 102 12.35 -17.61 -14.47
CA SER A 102 10.97 -18.00 -14.77
C SER A 102 9.99 -17.42 -13.79
N HIS A 103 8.70 -17.42 -14.17
CA HIS A 103 7.60 -17.10 -13.27
C HIS A 103 7.63 -17.91 -11.97
N GLU A 104 7.96 -19.19 -12.02
CA GLU A 104 8.03 -20.04 -10.84
C GLU A 104 9.06 -19.54 -9.82
N HIS A 105 10.24 -19.13 -10.28
CA HIS A 105 11.26 -18.53 -9.42
C HIS A 105 10.81 -17.17 -8.86
N PHE A 106 10.16 -16.36 -9.70
CA PHE A 106 9.63 -15.08 -9.29
C PHE A 106 8.50 -15.22 -8.26
N PHE A 107 7.55 -16.11 -8.51
CA PHE A 107 6.45 -16.40 -7.59
C PHE A 107 6.92 -17.02 -6.28
N ARG A 108 7.88 -17.94 -6.32
CA ARG A 108 8.49 -18.50 -5.10
C ARG A 108 9.17 -17.39 -4.28
N PHE A 109 9.86 -16.44 -4.94
CA PHE A 109 10.56 -15.37 -4.25
C PHE A 109 9.62 -14.30 -3.69
N PHE A 110 8.67 -13.80 -4.49
CA PHE A 110 7.81 -12.66 -4.13
C PHE A 110 6.36 -13.05 -3.82
N GLY A 111 5.84 -14.13 -4.34
CA GLY A 111 4.51 -14.66 -4.04
C GLY A 111 4.51 -15.43 -2.71
N ARG A 112 5.19 -16.57 -2.66
CA ARG A 112 5.29 -17.37 -1.43
C ARG A 112 6.21 -16.73 -0.39
N ALA A 113 7.38 -16.28 -0.82
CA ALA A 113 8.35 -15.55 -0.01
C ALA A 113 8.73 -16.24 1.32
N ASP A 114 8.80 -17.57 1.32
CA ASP A 114 9.00 -18.42 2.51
C ASP A 114 10.04 -19.54 2.34
N ALA A 115 10.64 -19.66 1.16
CA ALA A 115 11.54 -20.75 0.79
C ALA A 115 13.02 -20.40 1.02
N ARG A 116 13.80 -21.33 1.61
CA ARG A 116 15.23 -21.14 1.86
C ARG A 116 16.05 -20.94 0.59
N GLU A 117 15.61 -21.53 -0.51
CA GLU A 117 16.20 -21.43 -1.85
C GLU A 117 16.25 -19.99 -2.36
N ASN A 118 15.36 -19.10 -1.87
CA ASN A 118 15.35 -17.68 -2.18
C ASN A 118 16.67 -17.00 -1.80
N LEU A 119 17.35 -17.47 -0.76
CA LEU A 119 18.66 -16.92 -0.37
C LEU A 119 19.74 -17.23 -1.41
N GLY A 120 19.70 -18.41 -2.02
CA GLY A 120 20.59 -18.80 -3.11
C GLY A 120 20.30 -18.01 -4.39
N LEU A 121 19.02 -17.79 -4.72
CA LEU A 121 18.62 -16.94 -5.86
C LEU A 121 19.08 -15.50 -5.65
N TYR A 122 18.85 -14.96 -4.46
CA TYR A 122 19.35 -13.61 -4.11
C TYR A 122 20.87 -13.51 -4.31
N ALA A 123 21.63 -14.41 -3.71
CA ALA A 123 23.09 -14.33 -3.74
C ALA A 123 23.67 -14.41 -5.17
N ARG A 124 23.10 -15.27 -6.01
CA ARG A 124 23.63 -15.55 -7.36
C ARG A 124 23.10 -14.58 -8.43
N LEU A 125 21.81 -14.23 -8.38
CA LEU A 125 21.13 -13.53 -9.49
C LEU A 125 20.76 -12.09 -9.15
N LEU A 126 20.25 -11.83 -7.93
CA LEU A 126 19.69 -10.52 -7.61
C LEU A 126 20.77 -9.59 -7.03
N ARG A 127 21.49 -10.05 -6.02
CA ARG A 127 22.51 -9.25 -5.32
C ARG A 127 23.52 -8.58 -6.23
N PRO A 128 24.11 -9.22 -7.25
CA PRO A 128 25.06 -8.58 -8.17
C PRO A 128 24.46 -7.47 -9.03
N ALA A 129 23.14 -7.54 -9.30
CA ALA A 129 22.42 -6.58 -10.14
C ALA A 129 21.81 -5.41 -9.36
N LEU A 130 21.85 -5.43 -8.02
CA LEU A 130 21.38 -4.34 -7.17
C LEU A 130 22.41 -3.22 -7.06
N ASP A 131 21.93 -1.97 -6.99
CA ASP A 131 22.79 -0.84 -6.59
C ASP A 131 23.32 -1.01 -5.16
N GLU A 132 24.37 -0.27 -4.82
CA GLU A 132 25.06 -0.40 -3.54
C GLU A 132 24.15 -0.13 -2.34
N ALA A 133 23.32 0.90 -2.40
CA ALA A 133 22.41 1.27 -1.32
C ALA A 133 21.36 0.17 -1.05
N THR A 134 20.76 -0.36 -2.12
CA THR A 134 19.79 -1.46 -2.05
C THR A 134 20.43 -2.75 -1.55
N ARG A 135 21.61 -3.09 -2.07
CA ARG A 135 22.39 -4.26 -1.62
C ARG A 135 22.74 -4.16 -0.14
N THR A 136 23.26 -3.02 0.29
CA THR A 136 23.58 -2.74 1.70
C THR A 136 22.36 -2.89 2.60
N TYR A 137 21.20 -2.39 2.17
CA TYR A 137 19.95 -2.54 2.92
C TYR A 137 19.59 -4.01 3.14
N TRP A 138 19.62 -4.85 2.13
CA TRP A 138 19.22 -6.26 2.22
C TRP A 138 20.28 -7.15 2.89
N ASP A 139 21.56 -6.83 2.74
CA ASP A 139 22.67 -7.55 3.39
C ASP A 139 22.81 -7.21 4.87
N ARG A 140 22.31 -6.03 5.32
CA ARG A 140 22.39 -5.62 6.72
C ARG A 140 21.71 -6.61 7.64
N ARG A 141 22.31 -6.84 8.82
CA ARG A 141 21.74 -7.72 9.84
C ARG A 141 20.63 -7.01 10.62
N THR A 142 19.61 -7.76 10.95
CA THR A 142 18.54 -7.37 11.89
C THR A 142 19.01 -7.53 13.33
N LEU A 143 18.22 -7.08 14.30
CA LEU A 143 18.51 -7.29 15.73
C LEU A 143 18.69 -8.78 16.10
N SER A 144 18.07 -9.70 15.36
CA SER A 144 18.26 -11.14 15.53
C SER A 144 19.56 -11.67 14.92
N GLY A 145 20.49 -10.82 14.45
CA GLY A 145 21.76 -11.17 13.85
C GLY A 145 21.66 -11.73 12.40
N ARG A 146 20.46 -11.93 11.87
CA ARG A 146 20.23 -12.45 10.53
C ARG A 146 20.21 -11.35 9.48
N ARG A 147 20.65 -11.63 8.24
CA ARG A 147 20.53 -10.65 7.13
C ARG A 147 19.07 -10.39 6.84
N ARG A 148 18.71 -9.13 6.47
CA ARG A 148 17.32 -8.77 6.12
C ARG A 148 16.76 -9.62 5.00
N ILE A 149 17.54 -9.95 3.99
CA ILE A 149 17.10 -10.82 2.90
C ILE A 149 16.54 -12.17 3.38
N SER A 150 16.93 -12.64 4.57
CA SER A 150 16.40 -13.88 5.15
C SER A 150 14.90 -13.83 5.47
N LEU A 151 14.28 -12.64 5.41
CA LEU A 151 12.84 -12.49 5.54
C LEU A 151 12.10 -13.25 4.42
N PHE A 152 12.66 -13.29 3.20
CA PHE A 152 12.11 -14.03 2.06
C PHE A 152 12.25 -15.57 2.17
N ALA A 153 12.94 -16.06 3.18
CA ALA A 153 13.02 -17.47 3.51
C ALA A 153 12.14 -17.87 4.71
N ARG A 154 11.41 -16.90 5.30
CA ARG A 154 10.69 -17.10 6.57
C ARG A 154 9.27 -16.51 6.56
N GLY A 155 8.71 -16.32 5.37
CA GLY A 155 7.40 -15.70 5.21
C GLY A 155 7.46 -14.17 5.31
N PHE A 156 7.94 -13.54 4.23
CA PHE A 156 8.17 -12.08 4.14
C PHE A 156 6.97 -11.25 4.60
N TYR A 157 5.76 -11.66 4.24
CA TYR A 157 4.51 -10.96 4.58
C TYR A 157 4.14 -10.98 6.06
N ARG A 158 4.82 -11.81 6.87
CA ARG A 158 4.67 -11.85 8.34
C ARG A 158 5.52 -10.81 9.05
N HIS A 159 6.33 -10.07 8.30
CA HIS A 159 7.27 -9.07 8.79
C HIS A 159 6.83 -7.66 8.39
N GLY A 160 7.62 -6.67 8.78
CA GLY A 160 7.22 -5.27 8.67
C GLY A 160 6.21 -4.89 9.75
N LEU A 161 5.89 -3.59 9.83
CA LEU A 161 4.97 -3.09 10.85
C LEU A 161 3.58 -3.70 10.71
N LEU A 162 3.04 -3.69 9.49
CA LEU A 162 1.74 -4.27 9.18
C LEU A 162 1.71 -5.79 9.42
N GLY A 163 2.75 -6.53 9.01
CA GLY A 163 2.82 -7.97 9.22
C GLY A 163 2.82 -8.36 10.70
N HIS A 164 3.48 -7.56 11.56
CA HIS A 164 3.43 -7.77 13.00
C HIS A 164 2.06 -7.40 13.58
N PHE A 165 1.44 -6.30 13.13
CA PHE A 165 0.08 -5.92 13.55
C PHE A 165 -0.93 -7.06 13.25
N ILE A 166 -0.94 -7.57 12.03
CA ILE A 166 -1.79 -8.71 11.66
C ILE A 166 -1.48 -9.93 12.56
N GLY A 167 -0.19 -10.16 12.89
CA GLY A 167 0.22 -11.23 13.80
C GLY A 167 -0.38 -11.09 15.20
N VAL A 168 -0.44 -9.87 15.74
CA VAL A 168 -1.11 -9.60 17.04
C VAL A 168 -2.61 -9.83 16.93
N ALA A 169 -3.25 -9.38 15.84
CA ALA A 169 -4.68 -9.64 15.61
C ALA A 169 -4.99 -11.15 15.55
N HIS A 170 -4.13 -11.96 14.91
CA HIS A 170 -4.26 -13.43 14.90
C HIS A 170 -4.09 -14.04 16.28
N LEU A 171 -3.14 -13.53 17.10
CA LEU A 171 -2.97 -13.99 18.47
C LEU A 171 -4.23 -13.71 19.30
N LEU A 172 -4.77 -12.49 19.21
CA LEU A 172 -6.01 -12.13 19.87
C LEU A 172 -7.19 -13.01 19.45
N ALA A 173 -7.38 -13.21 18.11
CA ALA A 173 -8.42 -14.09 17.61
C ALA A 173 -8.29 -15.52 18.19
N ARG A 174 -7.08 -16.04 18.23
CA ARG A 174 -6.81 -17.38 18.84
C ARG A 174 -7.13 -17.42 20.34
N LEU A 175 -6.83 -16.37 21.09
CA LEU A 175 -7.19 -16.28 22.53
C LEU A 175 -8.71 -16.30 22.75
N TYR A 176 -9.47 -15.83 21.77
CA TYR A 176 -10.95 -15.93 21.74
C TYR A 176 -11.47 -17.20 21.06
N GLY A 177 -10.61 -18.20 20.80
CA GLY A 177 -10.99 -19.48 20.22
C GLY A 177 -11.31 -19.44 18.72
N ILE A 178 -10.90 -18.40 18.00
CA ILE A 178 -11.19 -18.24 16.57
C ILE A 178 -10.02 -18.76 15.73
N SER A 179 -10.34 -19.67 14.80
CA SER A 179 -9.45 -20.12 13.71
C SER A 179 -9.98 -19.58 12.37
N PHE A 180 -9.09 -18.95 11.62
CA PHE A 180 -9.44 -18.42 10.28
C PHE A 180 -9.50 -19.51 9.20
N ARG A 181 -9.17 -20.77 9.51
CA ARG A 181 -9.19 -21.84 8.53
C ARG A 181 -10.57 -22.03 7.91
N ALA A 182 -11.60 -22.07 8.74
CA ALA A 182 -12.99 -22.22 8.27
C ALA A 182 -13.43 -21.05 7.37
N LEU A 183 -12.93 -19.83 7.61
CA LEU A 183 -13.16 -18.69 6.72
C LEU A 183 -12.43 -18.88 5.39
N LEU A 184 -11.16 -19.28 5.41
CA LEU A 184 -10.35 -19.44 4.18
C LEU A 184 -10.85 -20.59 3.31
N ASP A 185 -11.51 -21.59 3.90
CA ASP A 185 -12.12 -22.73 3.22
C ASP A 185 -13.59 -22.43 2.77
N ALA A 186 -14.16 -21.26 3.10
CA ALA A 186 -15.54 -20.90 2.77
C ALA A 186 -15.71 -20.69 1.25
N PRO A 187 -16.55 -21.49 0.57
CA PRO A 187 -16.70 -21.45 -0.88
C PRO A 187 -17.57 -20.30 -1.38
N THR A 188 -18.44 -19.72 -0.53
CA THR A 188 -19.39 -18.66 -0.90
C THR A 188 -19.36 -17.47 0.04
N VAL A 189 -19.85 -16.32 -0.45
CA VAL A 189 -19.95 -15.09 0.35
C VAL A 189 -20.94 -15.26 1.52
N GLU A 190 -21.97 -16.08 1.36
CA GLU A 190 -22.94 -16.37 2.42
C GLU A 190 -22.29 -17.13 3.59
N GLU A 191 -21.37 -18.05 3.31
CA GLU A 191 -20.61 -18.75 4.35
C GLU A 191 -19.56 -17.85 4.99
N GLN A 192 -18.91 -16.98 4.20
CA GLN A 192 -18.03 -15.93 4.72
C GLN A 192 -18.80 -15.01 5.70
N ARG A 193 -20.03 -14.60 5.33
CA ARG A 193 -20.89 -13.77 6.17
C ARG A 193 -21.30 -14.50 7.44
N ARG A 194 -21.70 -15.74 7.35
CA ARG A 194 -22.01 -16.57 8.53
C ARG A 194 -20.83 -16.62 9.50
N PHE A 195 -19.64 -16.88 8.97
CA PHE A 195 -18.43 -16.86 9.80
C PHE A 195 -18.18 -15.49 10.44
N PHE A 196 -18.35 -14.41 9.68
CA PHE A 196 -18.20 -13.05 10.20
C PHE A 196 -19.19 -12.79 11.34
N ASP A 197 -20.47 -13.04 11.13
CA ASP A 197 -21.54 -12.75 12.10
C ASP A 197 -21.40 -13.59 13.39
N GLU A 198 -21.03 -14.87 13.25
CA GLU A 198 -20.91 -15.77 14.39
C GLU A 198 -19.58 -15.62 15.15
N LYS A 199 -18.47 -15.33 14.46
CA LYS A 199 -17.12 -15.40 15.05
C LYS A 199 -16.45 -14.03 15.19
N LEU A 200 -16.54 -13.15 14.18
CA LEU A 200 -15.78 -11.91 14.14
C LEU A 200 -16.56 -10.71 14.72
N ALA A 201 -17.81 -10.52 14.32
CA ALA A 201 -18.62 -9.40 14.78
C ALA A 201 -18.73 -9.35 16.31
N PRO A 202 -18.92 -10.47 17.05
CA PRO A 202 -19.01 -10.43 18.50
C PRO A 202 -17.71 -9.99 19.22
N LEU A 203 -16.54 -10.07 18.54
CA LEU A 203 -15.29 -9.58 19.11
C LEU A 203 -15.33 -8.08 19.42
N PHE A 204 -15.97 -7.31 18.55
CA PHE A 204 -16.04 -5.85 18.68
C PHE A 204 -16.91 -5.38 19.87
N GLU A 205 -17.71 -6.30 20.44
CA GLU A 205 -18.50 -6.03 21.66
C GLU A 205 -17.72 -6.37 22.95
N ARG A 206 -16.57 -7.04 22.84
CA ARG A 206 -15.74 -7.40 24.01
C ARG A 206 -15.11 -6.14 24.62
N LYS A 207 -15.21 -6.00 25.95
CA LYS A 207 -14.69 -4.85 26.71
C LYS A 207 -13.22 -4.54 26.38
N PHE A 208 -12.37 -5.59 26.27
CA PHE A 208 -10.95 -5.43 25.95
C PHE A 208 -10.75 -4.88 24.51
N ILE A 209 -11.49 -5.37 23.53
CA ILE A 209 -11.39 -4.88 22.14
C ILE A 209 -11.87 -3.43 22.04
N ARG A 210 -12.97 -3.08 22.73
CA ARG A 210 -13.46 -1.69 22.80
C ARG A 210 -12.39 -0.76 23.41
N TRP A 211 -11.78 -1.18 24.52
CA TRP A 211 -10.72 -0.42 25.16
C TRP A 211 -9.49 -0.28 24.25
N LEU A 212 -9.06 -1.37 23.60
CA LEU A 212 -7.91 -1.40 22.72
C LEU A 212 -8.11 -0.47 21.50
N THR A 213 -9.22 -0.61 20.79
CA THR A 213 -9.54 0.18 19.59
C THR A 213 -9.82 1.66 19.91
N GLY A 214 -10.17 1.99 21.14
CA GLY A 214 -10.28 3.36 21.65
C GLY A 214 -8.92 4.06 21.88
N LYS A 215 -7.79 3.38 21.65
CA LYS A 215 -6.45 3.97 21.79
C LYS A 215 -5.83 4.24 20.42
N PRO A 216 -5.53 5.51 20.04
CA PRO A 216 -4.93 5.84 18.75
C PRO A 216 -3.67 5.02 18.45
N SER A 217 -2.82 4.77 19.46
CA SER A 217 -1.59 3.99 19.31
C SER A 217 -1.82 2.54 18.87
N SER A 218 -3.00 1.97 19.08
CA SER A 218 -3.32 0.60 18.66
C SER A 218 -3.41 0.48 17.13
N LEU A 219 -3.63 1.59 16.42
CA LEU A 219 -3.78 1.64 14.96
C LEU A 219 -2.50 2.03 14.21
N TYR A 220 -1.42 2.35 14.93
CA TYR A 220 -0.13 2.68 14.27
C TYR A 220 0.38 1.55 13.38
N GLY A 221 0.08 0.31 13.76
CA GLY A 221 0.43 -0.85 12.94
C GLY A 221 -0.29 -0.95 11.60
N LEU A 222 -1.44 -0.28 11.47
CA LEU A 222 -2.17 -0.10 10.20
C LEU A 222 -1.66 1.10 9.38
N GLY A 223 -0.72 1.88 9.93
CA GLY A 223 -0.25 3.09 9.27
C GLY A 223 -1.11 4.32 9.53
N ILE A 224 -2.03 4.25 10.47
CA ILE A 224 -2.92 5.37 10.82
C ILE A 224 -2.24 6.24 11.88
N PRO A 225 -1.80 7.47 11.54
CA PRO A 225 -1.19 8.37 12.51
C PRO A 225 -2.23 8.94 13.48
N PRO A 226 -1.79 9.50 14.62
CA PRO A 226 -2.70 10.08 15.62
C PRO A 226 -3.68 11.11 15.04
N ALA A 227 -3.22 11.93 14.10
CA ALA A 227 -4.03 12.98 13.47
C ALA A 227 -5.18 12.43 12.59
N GLN A 228 -5.02 11.23 12.04
CA GLN A 228 -6.06 10.59 11.22
C GLN A 228 -7.07 9.80 12.05
N TYR A 229 -6.78 9.49 13.32
CA TYR A 229 -7.68 8.70 14.16
C TYR A 229 -9.07 9.35 14.26
N GLU A 230 -9.12 10.64 14.57
CA GLU A 230 -10.38 11.39 14.71
C GLU A 230 -11.11 11.50 13.36
N THR A 231 -10.38 11.76 12.28
CA THR A 231 -10.93 11.82 10.93
C THR A 231 -11.54 10.47 10.52
N LEU A 232 -10.81 9.38 10.76
CA LEU A 232 -11.30 8.02 10.47
C LEU A 232 -12.51 7.65 11.33
N ALA A 233 -12.52 8.04 12.60
CA ALA A 233 -13.62 7.79 13.51
C ALA A 233 -14.90 8.53 13.08
N GLY A 234 -14.77 9.74 12.50
CA GLY A 234 -15.90 10.57 12.07
C GLY A 234 -16.92 10.83 13.19
N GLY A 235 -16.45 11.01 14.42
CA GLY A 235 -17.30 11.16 15.61
C GLY A 235 -17.95 9.86 16.12
N ARG A 236 -17.61 8.71 15.54
CA ARG A 236 -18.12 7.38 15.89
C ARG A 236 -17.13 6.61 16.77
N GLU A 237 -17.58 5.58 17.45
CA GLU A 237 -16.65 4.65 18.11
C GLU A 237 -15.78 3.93 17.08
N MET A 238 -14.46 4.00 17.20
CA MET A 238 -13.51 3.38 16.26
C MET A 238 -13.78 1.89 16.04
N ARG A 239 -14.23 1.16 17.08
CA ARG A 239 -14.59 -0.26 16.95
C ARG A 239 -15.65 -0.52 15.86
N LEU A 240 -16.61 0.40 15.69
CA LEU A 240 -17.65 0.26 14.68
C LEU A 240 -17.09 0.46 13.28
N VAL A 241 -16.23 1.46 13.11
CA VAL A 241 -15.53 1.70 11.84
C VAL A 241 -14.67 0.50 11.45
N LEU A 242 -13.89 -0.03 12.39
CA LEU A 242 -13.05 -1.21 12.14
C LEU A 242 -13.88 -2.47 11.86
N ARG A 243 -15.02 -2.64 12.54
CA ARG A 243 -15.95 -3.74 12.27
C ARG A 243 -16.48 -3.67 10.83
N GLU A 244 -16.95 -2.51 10.39
CA GLU A 244 -17.46 -2.30 9.03
C GLU A 244 -16.38 -2.56 7.96
N ARG A 245 -15.13 -2.09 8.20
CA ARG A 245 -14.01 -2.38 7.29
C ARG A 245 -13.71 -3.87 7.22
N LEU A 246 -13.67 -4.53 8.37
CA LEU A 246 -13.45 -5.97 8.43
C LEU A 246 -14.58 -6.76 7.78
N GLU A 247 -15.84 -6.34 8.00
CA GLU A 247 -17.01 -6.94 7.36
C GLU A 247 -16.92 -6.85 5.83
N ARG A 248 -16.57 -5.68 5.31
CA ARG A 248 -16.37 -5.49 3.87
C ARG A 248 -15.23 -6.32 3.32
N LEU A 249 -14.10 -6.43 4.03
CA LEU A 249 -12.98 -7.28 3.63
C LEU A 249 -13.37 -8.76 3.57
N VAL A 250 -14.17 -9.23 4.52
CA VAL A 250 -14.60 -10.63 4.64
C VAL A 250 -15.77 -10.96 3.70
N CYS A 251 -16.77 -10.05 3.60
CA CYS A 251 -18.04 -10.35 2.97
C CYS A 251 -18.32 -9.55 1.68
N GLY A 252 -17.45 -8.59 1.33
CA GLY A 252 -17.66 -7.74 0.15
C GLY A 252 -17.30 -8.43 -1.16
N PHE A 253 -16.46 -9.47 -1.10
CA PHE A 253 -15.95 -10.19 -2.28
C PHE A 253 -15.78 -11.68 -1.97
N PRO A 254 -15.93 -12.57 -2.96
CA PRO A 254 -15.54 -13.97 -2.80
C PRO A 254 -14.05 -14.10 -2.45
N LEU A 255 -13.69 -14.93 -1.46
CA LEU A 255 -12.29 -15.13 -1.07
C LEU A 255 -11.41 -15.63 -2.22
N LYS A 256 -11.98 -16.39 -3.17
CA LYS A 256 -11.29 -16.83 -4.38
C LYS A 256 -10.89 -15.70 -5.34
N GLU A 257 -11.36 -14.48 -5.11
CA GLU A 257 -11.10 -13.28 -5.91
C GLU A 257 -10.37 -12.19 -5.13
N ASN A 258 -10.29 -12.33 -3.79
CA ASN A 258 -9.74 -11.31 -2.90
C ASN A 258 -8.43 -11.73 -2.21
N TYR A 259 -7.30 -11.43 -2.82
CA TYR A 259 -5.99 -11.72 -2.21
C TYR A 259 -5.70 -10.88 -0.95
N PHE A 260 -6.36 -9.75 -0.73
CA PHE A 260 -6.22 -8.97 0.50
C PHE A 260 -6.78 -9.74 1.70
N ALA A 261 -7.90 -10.42 1.53
CA ALA A 261 -8.44 -11.30 2.57
C ALA A 261 -7.46 -12.45 2.89
N TRP A 262 -6.82 -13.04 1.89
CA TRP A 262 -5.77 -14.04 2.13
C TRP A 262 -4.58 -13.46 2.89
N GLN A 263 -4.13 -12.25 2.53
CA GLN A 263 -3.07 -11.56 3.27
C GLN A 263 -3.45 -11.27 4.73
N ALA A 264 -4.71 -10.89 4.98
CA ALA A 264 -5.21 -10.67 6.33
C ALA A 264 -5.31 -11.97 7.14
N PHE A 265 -5.90 -13.03 6.58
CA PHE A 265 -6.30 -14.21 7.33
C PHE A 265 -5.35 -15.42 7.20
N ALA A 266 -4.56 -15.50 6.13
CA ALA A 266 -3.49 -16.49 5.97
C ALA A 266 -2.08 -15.90 6.20
N ARG A 267 -1.94 -14.57 6.23
CA ARG A 267 -0.66 -13.85 6.30
C ARG A 267 0.27 -14.17 5.14
N GLY A 268 -0.31 -14.33 3.97
CA GLY A 268 0.33 -14.67 2.70
C GLY A 268 -0.70 -14.76 1.59
N TYR A 269 -0.26 -14.99 0.38
CA TYR A 269 -1.18 -15.28 -0.74
C TYR A 269 -1.74 -16.70 -0.64
N ALA A 270 -2.83 -16.95 -1.36
CA ALA A 270 -3.42 -18.28 -1.46
C ALA A 270 -2.37 -19.30 -1.98
N PRO A 271 -2.44 -20.56 -1.53
CA PRO A 271 -1.56 -21.60 -2.05
C PRO A 271 -1.76 -21.81 -3.56
N GLY A 272 -0.64 -21.93 -4.28
CA GLY A 272 -0.66 -22.13 -5.74
C GLY A 272 -0.65 -20.81 -6.54
N ALA A 273 -0.32 -20.94 -7.82
CA ALA A 273 -0.23 -19.79 -8.73
C ALA A 273 -1.59 -19.40 -9.35
N ASP A 274 -2.62 -20.21 -9.12
CA ASP A 274 -3.97 -20.03 -9.68
C ASP A 274 -4.95 -19.41 -8.66
N GLY A 275 -4.47 -19.07 -7.46
CA GLY A 275 -5.26 -18.36 -6.45
C GLY A 275 -5.44 -16.87 -6.74
N PRO A 276 -6.19 -16.14 -5.90
CA PRO A 276 -6.30 -14.71 -6.02
C PRO A 276 -4.93 -14.06 -5.79
N LEU A 277 -4.43 -13.38 -6.81
CA LEU A 277 -3.10 -12.76 -6.84
C LEU A 277 -3.19 -11.34 -7.41
N PRO A 278 -2.32 -10.43 -6.96
CA PRO A 278 -2.16 -9.16 -7.64
C PRO A 278 -1.60 -9.39 -9.06
N PRO A 279 -1.92 -8.52 -10.02
CA PRO A 279 -1.54 -8.71 -11.43
C PRO A 279 -0.08 -9.07 -11.65
N TYR A 280 0.85 -8.42 -10.94
CA TYR A 280 2.29 -8.66 -11.12
C TYR A 280 2.78 -10.07 -10.72
N LEU A 281 2.00 -10.83 -9.94
CA LEU A 281 2.32 -12.20 -9.53
C LEU A 281 1.67 -13.26 -10.41
N LYS A 282 0.72 -12.86 -11.27
CA LYS A 282 0.05 -13.77 -12.18
C LYS A 282 1.03 -14.28 -13.25
N ARG A 283 0.85 -15.55 -13.67
CA ARG A 283 1.74 -16.20 -14.66
C ARG A 283 1.73 -15.48 -16.00
N GLU A 284 0.55 -15.07 -16.46
CA GLU A 284 0.36 -14.38 -17.73
C GLU A 284 1.04 -13.01 -17.78
N SER A 285 1.23 -12.36 -16.64
CA SER A 285 1.86 -11.03 -16.54
C SER A 285 3.39 -11.09 -16.54
N PHE A 286 4.00 -12.24 -16.28
CA PHE A 286 5.44 -12.32 -16.01
C PHE A 286 6.30 -11.91 -17.19
N ALA A 287 5.97 -12.36 -18.40
CA ALA A 287 6.72 -12.03 -19.62
C ALA A 287 6.69 -10.52 -19.89
N ALA A 288 5.52 -9.89 -19.79
CA ALA A 288 5.36 -8.45 -19.93
C ALA A 288 6.14 -7.70 -18.84
N LEU A 289 6.02 -8.13 -17.59
CA LEU A 289 6.73 -7.53 -16.47
C LEU A 289 8.26 -7.60 -16.65
N GLN A 290 8.77 -8.73 -17.12
CA GLN A 290 10.20 -8.91 -17.40
C GLN A 290 10.67 -7.98 -18.53
N ALA A 291 9.90 -7.86 -19.61
CA ALA A 291 10.20 -6.97 -20.73
C ALA A 291 10.16 -5.49 -20.35
N HIS A 292 9.27 -5.11 -19.42
CA HIS A 292 9.04 -3.73 -19.02
C HIS A 292 9.79 -3.31 -17.75
N ALA A 293 10.50 -4.20 -17.06
CA ALA A 293 11.20 -3.88 -15.82
C ALA A 293 12.16 -2.68 -15.94
N GLY A 294 12.79 -2.50 -17.10
CA GLY A 294 13.66 -1.36 -17.38
C GLY A 294 12.94 -0.01 -17.60
N ARG A 295 11.60 0.00 -17.68
CA ARG A 295 10.80 1.24 -17.81
C ARG A 295 10.49 1.90 -16.48
N ALA A 296 10.88 1.27 -15.36
CA ALA A 296 10.68 1.83 -14.03
C ALA A 296 11.92 2.54 -13.51
N GLU A 297 11.68 3.69 -12.89
CA GLU A 297 12.67 4.40 -12.07
C GLU A 297 12.17 4.47 -10.63
N VAL A 298 13.04 4.23 -9.64
CA VAL A 298 12.68 4.26 -8.22
C VAL A 298 13.62 5.17 -7.47
N LEU A 299 13.06 6.22 -6.84
CA LEU A 299 13.83 7.28 -6.19
C LEU A 299 13.42 7.45 -4.72
N ASN A 300 14.41 7.69 -3.87
CA ASN A 300 14.16 8.11 -2.48
C ASN A 300 14.01 9.64 -2.44
N ALA A 301 12.84 10.13 -2.77
CA ALA A 301 12.54 11.55 -2.94
C ALA A 301 11.12 11.89 -2.49
N SER A 302 10.90 13.16 -2.18
CA SER A 302 9.56 13.74 -2.03
C SER A 302 8.89 13.81 -3.40
N PHE A 303 7.58 13.54 -3.43
CA PHE A 303 6.79 13.61 -4.65
C PHE A 303 6.79 15.03 -5.23
N THR A 304 6.53 16.04 -4.40
CA THR A 304 6.54 17.44 -4.81
C THR A 304 7.91 17.91 -5.30
N ASP A 305 8.99 17.54 -4.60
CA ASP A 305 10.35 17.93 -5.01
C ASP A 305 10.77 17.29 -6.32
N TYR A 306 10.37 16.04 -6.55
CA TYR A 306 10.57 15.39 -7.84
C TYR A 306 9.84 16.13 -8.97
N LEU A 307 8.56 16.47 -8.77
CA LEU A 307 7.77 17.17 -9.78
C LEU A 307 8.34 18.56 -10.11
N ARG A 308 8.85 19.29 -9.13
CA ARG A 308 9.53 20.59 -9.35
C ARG A 308 10.68 20.52 -10.36
N CYS A 309 11.32 19.35 -10.44
CA CYS A 309 12.42 19.10 -11.40
C CYS A 309 11.93 18.60 -12.77
N GLN A 310 10.63 18.34 -12.96
CA GLN A 310 10.09 17.87 -14.21
C GLN A 310 9.63 19.02 -15.11
N THR A 311 9.66 18.77 -16.43
CA THR A 311 9.10 19.71 -17.41
C THR A 311 7.58 19.77 -17.33
N GLU A 312 7.00 20.86 -17.81
CA GLU A 312 5.56 20.97 -17.98
C GLU A 312 5.00 19.88 -18.89
N ALA A 313 3.75 19.48 -18.68
CA ALA A 313 3.03 18.50 -19.49
C ALA A 313 3.86 17.22 -19.76
N SER A 314 4.46 16.65 -18.71
CA SER A 314 5.40 15.51 -18.81
C SER A 314 4.81 14.17 -18.31
N ALA A 315 3.68 14.17 -17.60
CA ALA A 315 3.08 12.96 -17.03
C ALA A 315 1.57 12.85 -17.34
N ASP A 316 1.10 11.61 -17.44
CA ASP A 316 -0.27 11.27 -17.83
C ASP A 316 -1.08 10.75 -16.63
N ALA A 317 -0.43 10.20 -15.58
CA ALA A 317 -1.10 9.68 -14.40
C ALA A 317 -0.27 9.86 -13.13
N TYR A 318 -0.96 10.16 -12.04
CA TYR A 318 -0.39 10.33 -10.70
C TYR A 318 -1.12 9.44 -9.70
N VAL A 319 -0.38 8.64 -8.95
CA VAL A 319 -0.90 7.74 -7.91
C VAL A 319 -0.33 8.16 -6.56
N LEU A 320 -1.19 8.72 -5.72
CA LEU A 320 -0.75 9.34 -4.46
C LEU A 320 -0.99 8.47 -3.23
N LEU A 321 -1.67 7.32 -3.40
CA LEU A 321 -2.11 6.45 -2.33
C LEU A 321 -2.97 7.25 -1.31
N ASP A 322 -2.68 7.11 -0.01
CA ASP A 322 -3.28 7.88 1.08
C ASP A 322 -2.36 9.01 1.61
N ALA A 323 -1.29 9.33 0.89
CA ALA A 323 -0.27 10.27 1.37
C ALA A 323 -0.82 11.68 1.66
N GLN A 324 -1.87 12.09 0.96
CA GLN A 324 -2.48 13.41 1.11
C GLN A 324 -3.21 13.61 2.45
N ASP A 325 -3.69 12.54 3.08
CA ASP A 325 -4.32 12.59 4.39
C ASP A 325 -3.37 13.13 5.47
N TRP A 326 -2.06 13.04 5.24
CA TRP A 326 -0.99 13.43 6.17
C TRP A 326 -0.48 14.85 5.93
N MET A 327 -0.82 15.46 4.79
CA MET A 327 -0.29 16.75 4.37
C MET A 327 -1.03 17.91 5.04
N THR A 328 -0.30 19.00 5.26
CA THR A 328 -0.88 20.30 5.59
C THR A 328 -1.46 20.93 4.32
N ASP A 329 -2.31 21.97 4.48
CA ASP A 329 -2.91 22.65 3.35
C ASP A 329 -1.84 23.31 2.45
N ALA A 330 -0.78 23.87 3.05
CA ALA A 330 0.36 24.39 2.30
C ALA A 330 1.05 23.30 1.45
N GLN A 331 1.27 22.11 2.03
CA GLN A 331 1.87 20.99 1.30
C GLN A 331 0.95 20.45 0.20
N LEU A 332 -0.36 20.45 0.42
CA LEU A 332 -1.34 20.06 -0.60
C LEU A 332 -1.34 21.07 -1.76
N ASN A 333 -1.33 22.37 -1.48
CA ASN A 333 -1.26 23.41 -2.52
C ASN A 333 0.03 23.29 -3.33
N ASP A 334 1.18 23.14 -2.68
CA ASP A 334 2.47 22.92 -3.35
C ASP A 334 2.42 21.68 -4.26
N LEU A 335 1.90 20.57 -3.76
CA LEU A 335 1.78 19.32 -4.52
C LEU A 335 0.86 19.49 -5.73
N TRP A 336 -0.35 20.03 -5.54
CA TRP A 336 -1.32 20.17 -6.61
C TRP A 336 -0.94 21.22 -7.64
N THR A 337 -0.21 22.26 -7.26
CA THR A 337 0.42 23.22 -8.20
C THR A 337 1.38 22.48 -9.14
N GLU A 338 2.28 21.65 -8.58
CA GLU A 338 3.26 20.91 -9.38
C GLU A 338 2.62 19.78 -10.20
N ILE A 339 1.63 19.09 -9.67
CA ILE A 339 0.85 18.11 -10.43
C ILE A 339 0.18 18.82 -11.62
N THR A 340 -0.48 19.94 -11.38
CA THR A 340 -1.19 20.69 -12.43
C THR A 340 -0.25 21.21 -13.51
N ARG A 341 0.96 21.63 -13.14
CA ARG A 341 1.99 22.10 -14.08
C ARG A 341 2.53 20.97 -14.94
N THR A 342 2.82 19.83 -14.34
CA THR A 342 3.46 18.69 -15.01
C THR A 342 2.46 17.75 -15.71
N ALA A 343 1.15 17.92 -15.49
CA ALA A 343 0.11 17.11 -16.06
C ALA A 343 -0.12 17.44 -17.55
N ARG A 344 -0.22 16.41 -18.39
CA ARG A 344 -0.71 16.52 -19.75
C ARG A 344 -2.22 16.68 -19.77
N ARG A 345 -2.77 17.20 -20.87
CA ARG A 345 -4.23 17.25 -21.07
C ARG A 345 -4.85 15.88 -20.86
N GLY A 346 -5.95 15.81 -20.11
CA GLY A 346 -6.61 14.56 -19.79
C GLY A 346 -5.85 13.69 -18.76
N ALA A 347 -4.75 14.18 -18.18
CA ALA A 347 -4.02 13.47 -17.14
C ALA A 347 -4.92 13.16 -15.94
N ARG A 348 -4.64 12.05 -15.27
CA ARG A 348 -5.45 11.51 -14.18
C ARG A 348 -4.69 11.48 -12.88
N VAL A 349 -5.32 11.93 -11.81
CA VAL A 349 -4.83 11.81 -10.44
C VAL A 349 -5.74 10.86 -9.69
N ILE A 350 -5.17 9.82 -9.10
CA ILE A 350 -5.89 8.90 -8.24
C ILE A 350 -5.29 8.87 -6.85
N PHE A 351 -6.15 8.81 -5.85
CA PHE A 351 -5.76 8.65 -4.46
C PHE A 351 -6.89 8.07 -3.61
N ARG A 352 -6.56 7.70 -2.39
CA ARG A 352 -7.53 7.22 -1.39
C ARG A 352 -7.51 8.09 -0.15
N THR A 353 -8.60 8.07 0.59
CA THR A 353 -8.73 8.74 1.88
C THR A 353 -9.23 7.79 2.94
N ALA A 354 -8.81 7.98 4.18
CA ALA A 354 -9.27 7.18 5.31
C ALA A 354 -10.78 7.37 5.56
N ALA A 355 -11.30 8.59 5.34
CA ALA A 355 -12.71 8.93 5.51
C ALA A 355 -13.29 9.53 4.23
N GLU A 356 -14.62 9.56 4.15
CA GLU A 356 -15.38 10.40 3.21
C GLU A 356 -15.83 11.69 3.94
N PRO A 357 -16.04 12.76 3.23
CA PRO A 357 -15.98 13.03 1.79
C PRO A 357 -14.62 13.53 1.32
N SER A 358 -14.56 14.06 0.07
CA SER A 358 -13.38 14.61 -0.59
C SER A 358 -12.46 15.44 0.31
N LEU A 359 -11.16 15.17 0.21
CA LEU A 359 -10.11 15.79 1.01
C LEU A 359 -9.75 17.21 0.56
N LEU A 360 -9.91 17.54 -0.74
CA LEU A 360 -9.28 18.69 -1.37
C LEU A 360 -10.07 20.01 -1.27
N PRO A 361 -11.41 20.03 -1.41
CA PRO A 361 -12.18 21.27 -1.30
C PRO A 361 -11.97 21.97 0.04
N GLY A 362 -11.69 23.29 -0.01
CA GLY A 362 -11.39 24.11 1.15
C GLY A 362 -9.96 23.97 1.71
N ARG A 363 -9.14 23.08 1.14
CA ARG A 363 -7.72 22.86 1.52
C ARG A 363 -6.75 23.18 0.40
N VAL A 364 -7.14 22.94 -0.85
CA VAL A 364 -6.41 23.31 -2.06
C VAL A 364 -7.13 24.49 -2.71
N GLY A 365 -6.37 25.46 -3.24
CA GLY A 365 -6.92 26.67 -3.85
C GLY A 365 -7.91 26.37 -4.98
N ASP A 366 -8.99 27.12 -5.01
CA ASP A 366 -10.09 26.92 -5.96
C ASP A 366 -9.62 27.09 -7.41
N GLU A 367 -8.65 27.97 -7.67
CA GLU A 367 -8.04 28.20 -8.99
C GLU A 367 -7.29 26.96 -9.52
N ILE A 368 -6.69 26.17 -8.61
CA ILE A 368 -6.04 24.90 -8.95
C ILE A 368 -7.10 23.84 -9.23
N LEU A 369 -8.07 23.69 -8.31
CA LEU A 369 -9.12 22.68 -8.43
C LEU A 369 -10.05 22.93 -9.61
N ALA A 370 -10.29 24.20 -9.99
CA ALA A 370 -11.10 24.56 -11.16
C ALA A 370 -10.56 23.97 -12.49
N ARG A 371 -9.26 23.66 -12.55
CA ARG A 371 -8.65 23.01 -13.71
C ARG A 371 -8.93 21.51 -13.79
N TRP A 372 -9.43 20.89 -12.73
CA TRP A 372 -9.67 19.47 -12.61
C TRP A 372 -11.16 19.15 -12.58
N ASP A 373 -11.53 18.06 -13.20
CA ASP A 373 -12.86 17.47 -13.14
C ASP A 373 -12.83 16.30 -12.14
N TYR A 374 -13.50 16.48 -11.00
CA TYR A 374 -13.68 15.41 -10.03
C TYR A 374 -14.77 14.46 -10.48
N ARG A 375 -14.40 13.24 -10.85
CA ARG A 375 -15.28 12.19 -11.36
C ARG A 375 -16.03 11.50 -10.22
N VAL A 376 -17.04 12.15 -9.65
CA VAL A 376 -17.75 11.71 -8.43
C VAL A 376 -18.30 10.29 -8.58
N GLU A 377 -19.07 10.01 -9.64
CA GLU A 377 -19.70 8.70 -9.81
C GLU A 377 -18.68 7.59 -10.07
N ALA A 378 -17.65 7.86 -10.86
CA ALA A 378 -16.55 6.92 -11.07
C ALA A 378 -15.78 6.66 -9.76
N SER A 379 -15.53 7.69 -8.97
CA SER A 379 -14.86 7.57 -7.67
C SER A 379 -15.66 6.67 -6.71
N ARG A 380 -16.98 6.85 -6.65
CA ARG A 380 -17.87 5.98 -5.87
C ARG A 380 -17.85 4.53 -6.35
N ALA A 381 -17.93 4.33 -7.68
CA ALA A 381 -17.87 2.99 -8.27
C ALA A 381 -16.55 2.30 -7.96
N PHE A 382 -15.41 3.00 -8.10
CA PHE A 382 -14.08 2.47 -7.76
C PHE A 382 -13.90 2.21 -6.27
N THR A 383 -14.51 3.02 -5.39
CA THR A 383 -14.54 2.75 -3.95
C THR A 383 -15.21 1.40 -3.66
N LEU A 384 -16.31 1.08 -4.35
CA LEU A 384 -17.02 -0.18 -4.17
C LEU A 384 -16.27 -1.38 -4.75
N GLN A 385 -15.48 -1.19 -5.80
CA GLN A 385 -14.70 -2.23 -6.47
C GLN A 385 -13.38 -2.55 -5.74
N ASP A 386 -12.87 -1.65 -4.87
CA ASP A 386 -11.60 -1.84 -4.17
C ASP A 386 -11.70 -2.96 -3.13
N ARG A 387 -11.06 -4.11 -3.44
CA ARG A 387 -11.07 -5.33 -2.63
C ARG A 387 -10.29 -5.20 -1.32
N SER A 388 -9.44 -4.18 -1.18
CA SER A 388 -8.69 -3.95 0.07
C SER A 388 -9.59 -3.56 1.23
N SER A 389 -10.69 -2.84 0.92
CA SER A 389 -11.78 -2.50 1.84
C SER A 389 -11.38 -1.67 3.07
N ILE A 390 -10.17 -1.11 3.09
CA ILE A 390 -9.65 -0.36 4.25
C ILE A 390 -9.85 1.15 4.18
N TYR A 391 -10.11 1.68 2.98
CA TYR A 391 -10.29 3.12 2.76
C TYR A 391 -11.77 3.54 2.78
N GLY A 392 -12.02 4.83 3.10
CA GLY A 392 -13.34 5.46 3.05
C GLY A 392 -13.75 5.87 1.65
N GLY A 393 -12.80 6.37 0.87
CA GLY A 393 -13.05 6.84 -0.48
C GLY A 393 -11.88 6.61 -1.43
N PHE A 394 -12.21 6.30 -2.67
CA PHE A 394 -11.34 6.40 -3.83
C PHE A 394 -11.68 7.69 -4.57
N HIS A 395 -10.68 8.40 -5.08
CA HIS A 395 -10.87 9.68 -5.75
C HIS A 395 -10.16 9.69 -7.10
N LEU A 396 -10.89 10.12 -8.13
CA LEU A 396 -10.38 10.32 -9.49
C LEU A 396 -10.60 11.76 -9.93
N TYR A 397 -9.51 12.46 -10.22
CA TYR A 397 -9.49 13.78 -10.84
C TYR A 397 -8.91 13.69 -12.25
N VAL A 398 -9.51 14.37 -13.21
CA VAL A 398 -9.06 14.41 -14.61
C VAL A 398 -8.80 15.86 -14.99
N LEU A 399 -7.60 16.16 -15.52
CA LEU A 399 -7.27 17.51 -15.97
C LEU A 399 -8.16 17.88 -17.14
N LYS A 400 -8.85 19.02 -17.05
CA LYS A 400 -9.71 19.56 -18.13
C LYS A 400 -8.87 19.92 -19.35
N GLU A 401 -9.50 19.93 -20.52
CA GLU A 401 -8.90 20.33 -21.79
C GLU A 401 -8.49 21.81 -21.84
#